data_92cc2f8c470dd4cae46a2c76d102c5ef
#
_entry.id   92cc2f8c470dd4cae46a2c76d102c5ef
#
_cell.length_a   1.000
_cell.length_b   1.000
_cell.length_c   1.000
_cell.angle_alpha   90.00
_cell.angle_beta   90.00
_cell.angle_gamma   90.00
#
_symmetry.space_group_name_H-M   'P 1'
#
loop_
_entity.id
_entity.type
_entity.pdbx_description
1 polymer ?
#
loop_
_entity_poly.entity_id
_entity_poly.type
_entity_poly.pdbx_seq_one_letter_code
_entity_poly.pdbx_strand_id
1 'polypeptide(L)'
;SRLLLGGEVIAAKGIGGYHLICDASNERAVARLREIKQRDTKPFAVMFRDLEHLQVYTATEPMEERCLVSWRRPIVLLRQRSRLASGINPGMHTLGCMLSYMPIHYDWFARTGIPALVMTSGNLSDLPIAITPEDAEAQLAGKVAILLHHNRPIHNRVDDSVLQVCGGQPCLIRRSRGYVPEPFFTDTNVEGIMAFGAEKVNTF
;
A
#
# COMPACT_ATOMS: atom_id res chain seq x y z
N SER A 1 -2.22 10.67 15.18
CA SER A 1 -0.99 11.47 14.92
C SER A 1 0.07 11.26 16.02
N ARG A 2 -0.25 11.43 17.32
CA ARG A 2 0.77 11.27 18.41
C ARG A 2 1.43 9.89 18.42
N LEU A 3 0.66 8.82 18.20
CA LEU A 3 1.18 7.46 18.17
C LEU A 3 2.18 7.26 17.02
N LEU A 4 1.90 7.77 15.82
CA LEU A 4 2.81 7.72 14.68
C LEU A 4 4.13 8.45 14.98
N LEU A 5 4.05 9.65 15.57
CA LEU A 5 5.25 10.40 16.03
C LEU A 5 6.02 9.66 17.13
N GLY A 6 5.33 8.88 17.96
CA GLY A 6 5.92 8.01 18.98
C GLY A 6 6.58 6.74 18.42
N GLY A 7 6.51 6.51 17.10
CA GLY A 7 7.05 5.31 16.46
C GLY A 7 6.18 4.05 16.63
N GLU A 8 4.91 4.25 16.92
CA GLU A 8 3.97 3.15 17.08
C GLU A 8 3.41 2.66 15.74
N VAL A 9 3.02 1.38 15.70
CA VAL A 9 2.26 0.80 14.60
C VAL A 9 0.78 0.94 14.90
N ILE A 10 0.03 1.52 13.98
CA ILE A 10 -1.43 1.64 14.05
C ILE A 10 -2.09 0.81 12.95
N ALA A 11 -3.35 0.44 13.14
CA ALA A 11 -4.18 -0.11 12.08
C ALA A 11 -5.33 0.85 11.78
N ALA A 12 -5.65 1.05 10.51
CA ALA A 12 -6.74 1.91 10.10
C ALA A 12 -7.54 1.30 8.95
N LYS A 13 -8.85 1.46 9.03
CA LYS A 13 -9.79 1.04 7.99
C LYS A 13 -9.60 1.90 6.74
N GLY A 14 -9.29 1.26 5.63
CA GLY A 14 -9.14 1.87 4.31
C GLY A 14 -10.38 1.72 3.43
N ILE A 15 -10.18 1.83 2.11
CA ILE A 15 -11.28 1.66 1.13
C ILE A 15 -11.58 0.18 0.90
N GLY A 16 -10.56 -0.65 0.71
CA GLY A 16 -10.69 -2.07 0.37
C GLY A 16 -10.30 -3.04 1.48
N GLY A 17 -9.86 -2.54 2.63
CA GLY A 17 -9.41 -3.32 3.79
C GLY A 17 -8.72 -2.43 4.80
N TYR A 18 -8.32 -3.03 5.92
CA TYR A 18 -7.48 -2.35 6.90
C TYR A 18 -6.03 -2.27 6.43
N HIS A 19 -5.32 -1.26 6.88
CA HIS A 19 -3.88 -1.11 6.68
C HIS A 19 -3.16 -1.06 8.01
N LEU A 20 -1.99 -1.66 8.08
CA LEU A 20 -1.01 -1.41 9.12
C LEU A 20 -0.10 -0.27 8.68
N ILE A 21 0.12 0.68 9.56
CA ILE A 21 0.72 1.98 9.26
C ILE A 21 1.74 2.33 10.33
N CYS A 22 2.92 2.79 9.90
CA CYS A 22 3.92 3.39 10.77
C CYS A 22 4.77 4.41 10.00
N ASP A 23 5.57 5.19 10.72
CA ASP A 23 6.55 6.08 10.13
C ASP A 23 7.62 5.29 9.37
N ALA A 24 7.73 5.51 8.06
CA ALA A 24 8.67 4.81 7.18
C ALA A 24 10.15 5.22 7.41
N SER A 25 10.41 6.30 8.11
CA SER A 25 11.75 6.75 8.48
C SER A 25 12.21 6.20 9.84
N ASN A 26 11.32 5.63 10.63
CA ASN A 26 11.60 5.14 11.97
C ASN A 26 11.97 3.64 11.96
N GLU A 27 13.24 3.33 12.18
CA GLU A 27 13.77 1.96 12.19
C GLU A 27 13.03 1.04 13.18
N ARG A 28 12.73 1.52 14.39
CA ARG A 28 12.03 0.74 15.40
C ARG A 28 10.59 0.43 15.01
N ALA A 29 9.89 1.41 14.46
CA ALA A 29 8.52 1.24 13.99
C ALA A 29 8.43 0.23 12.85
N VAL A 30 9.35 0.30 11.89
CA VAL A 30 9.41 -0.64 10.76
C VAL A 30 9.81 -2.05 11.24
N ALA A 31 10.78 -2.17 12.14
CA ALA A 31 11.14 -3.46 12.74
C ALA A 31 9.92 -4.08 13.47
N ARG A 32 9.23 -3.29 14.30
CA ARG A 32 8.01 -3.74 14.99
C ARG A 32 6.91 -4.18 14.02
N LEU A 33 6.72 -3.45 12.91
CA LEU A 33 5.77 -3.84 11.88
C LEU A 33 6.14 -5.19 11.23
N ARG A 34 7.44 -5.45 11.00
CA ARG A 34 7.92 -6.75 10.50
C ARG A 34 7.60 -7.89 11.44
N GLU A 35 7.82 -7.70 12.74
CA GLU A 35 7.45 -8.68 13.77
C GLU A 35 5.95 -8.99 13.75
N ILE A 36 5.10 -7.95 13.73
CA ILE A 36 3.63 -8.10 13.66
C ILE A 36 3.23 -8.89 12.42
N LYS A 37 3.83 -8.60 11.28
CA LYS A 37 3.54 -9.25 10.00
C LYS A 37 4.22 -10.61 9.85
N GLN A 38 5.17 -10.97 10.72
CA GLN A 38 6.02 -12.17 10.59
C GLN A 38 6.60 -12.26 9.16
N ARG A 39 7.23 -11.16 8.72
CA ARG A 39 7.58 -10.94 7.31
C ARG A 39 9.01 -10.45 7.18
N ASP A 40 9.93 -11.37 6.82
CA ASP A 40 11.36 -11.09 6.85
C ASP A 40 11.87 -10.26 5.66
N THR A 41 11.49 -10.61 4.44
CA THR A 41 12.10 -10.06 3.22
C THR A 41 11.16 -9.29 2.30
N LYS A 42 9.87 -9.65 2.25
CA LYS A 42 8.92 -9.02 1.33
C LYS A 42 8.84 -7.50 1.59
N PRO A 43 9.06 -6.63 0.58
CA PRO A 43 9.09 -5.19 0.76
C PRO A 43 7.75 -4.62 1.19
N PHE A 44 7.80 -3.48 1.87
CA PHE A 44 6.61 -2.67 2.18
C PHE A 44 6.41 -1.57 1.15
N ALA A 45 5.16 -1.27 0.84
CA ALA A 45 4.81 -0.06 0.12
C ALA A 45 4.85 1.15 1.04
N VAL A 46 5.24 2.28 0.48
CA VAL A 46 5.37 3.55 1.20
C VAL A 46 4.46 4.59 0.56
N MET A 47 3.64 5.22 1.39
CA MET A 47 2.83 6.36 1.02
C MET A 47 3.59 7.65 1.33
N PHE A 48 3.68 8.52 0.34
CA PHE A 48 4.25 9.85 0.49
C PHE A 48 3.17 10.92 0.54
N ARG A 49 3.49 12.02 1.19
CA ARG A 49 2.63 13.19 1.27
C ARG A 49 2.28 13.71 -0.13
N ASP A 50 3.31 13.92 -0.96
CA ASP A 50 3.23 14.48 -2.32
C ASP A 50 4.45 14.03 -3.16
N LEU A 51 4.51 14.46 -4.42
CA LEU A 51 5.63 14.14 -5.31
C LEU A 51 6.96 14.74 -4.84
N GLU A 52 6.95 15.93 -4.28
CA GLU A 52 8.16 16.60 -3.81
C GLU A 52 8.85 15.76 -2.72
N HIS A 53 8.10 15.30 -1.72
CA HIS A 53 8.64 14.43 -0.67
C HIS A 53 9.07 13.07 -1.22
N LEU A 54 8.35 12.52 -2.21
CA LEU A 54 8.70 11.26 -2.85
C LEU A 54 10.02 11.35 -3.61
N GLN A 55 10.25 12.43 -4.35
CA GLN A 55 11.44 12.64 -5.17
C GLN A 55 12.74 12.79 -4.36
N VAL A 56 12.65 13.08 -3.08
CA VAL A 56 13.80 13.03 -2.17
C VAL A 56 14.36 11.60 -2.07
N TYR A 57 13.49 10.59 -2.14
CA TYR A 57 13.84 9.18 -1.92
C TYR A 57 13.94 8.36 -3.21
N THR A 58 13.37 8.85 -4.31
CA THR A 58 13.28 8.10 -5.57
C THR A 58 13.62 8.95 -6.79
N ALA A 59 14.04 8.28 -7.86
CA ALA A 59 14.04 8.86 -9.20
C ALA A 59 12.68 8.60 -9.83
N THR A 60 12.12 9.61 -10.49
CA THR A 60 10.86 9.50 -11.23
C THR A 60 11.03 9.92 -12.68
N GLU A 61 10.31 9.24 -13.56
CA GLU A 61 10.13 9.61 -14.96
C GLU A 61 8.72 10.19 -15.19
N PRO A 62 8.48 10.95 -16.26
CA PRO A 62 7.18 11.59 -16.47
C PRO A 62 5.98 10.65 -16.49
N MET A 63 6.14 9.42 -16.99
CA MET A 63 5.06 8.41 -17.00
C MET A 63 4.79 7.87 -15.61
N GLU A 64 5.82 7.66 -14.79
CA GLU A 64 5.68 7.22 -13.39
C GLU A 64 4.95 8.27 -12.56
N GLU A 65 5.28 9.55 -12.73
CA GLU A 65 4.58 10.66 -12.08
C GLU A 65 3.10 10.73 -12.50
N ARG A 66 2.80 10.58 -13.80
CA ARG A 66 1.41 10.50 -14.28
C ARG A 66 0.64 9.37 -13.62
N CYS A 67 1.25 8.19 -13.46
CA CYS A 67 0.64 7.06 -12.77
C CYS A 67 0.38 7.39 -11.29
N LEU A 68 1.36 7.95 -10.59
CA LEU A 68 1.26 8.31 -9.16
C LEU A 68 0.14 9.33 -8.89
N VAL A 69 0.03 10.39 -9.71
CA VAL A 69 -0.97 11.45 -9.51
C VAL A 69 -2.34 11.09 -10.08
N SER A 70 -2.45 10.00 -10.85
CA SER A 70 -3.74 9.56 -11.38
C SER A 70 -4.76 9.32 -10.27
N TRP A 71 -6.05 9.42 -10.56
CA TRP A 71 -7.12 9.13 -9.59
C TRP A 71 -7.08 7.70 -9.04
N ARG A 72 -6.43 6.78 -9.77
CA ARG A 72 -6.25 5.38 -9.37
C ARG A 72 -5.28 5.21 -8.20
N ARG A 73 -4.35 6.15 -8.03
CA ARG A 73 -3.35 6.15 -6.95
C ARG A 73 -2.71 4.77 -6.71
N PRO A 74 -2.11 4.14 -7.73
CA PRO A 74 -1.47 2.84 -7.58
C PRO A 74 -0.17 2.94 -6.79
N ILE A 75 0.33 1.77 -6.37
CA ILE A 75 1.73 1.62 -5.98
C ILE A 75 2.55 1.54 -7.27
N VAL A 76 3.51 2.45 -7.41
CA VAL A 76 4.46 2.46 -8.53
C VAL A 76 5.83 2.04 -8.01
N LEU A 77 6.46 1.06 -8.67
CA LEU A 77 7.82 0.63 -8.32
C LEU A 77 8.82 1.60 -8.94
N LEU A 78 9.50 2.37 -8.09
CA LEU A 78 10.42 3.43 -8.49
C LEU A 78 11.86 3.08 -8.11
N ARG A 79 12.82 3.57 -8.89
CA ARG A 79 14.24 3.46 -8.57
C ARG A 79 14.56 4.29 -7.32
N GLN A 80 15.09 3.64 -6.30
CA GLN A 80 15.44 4.29 -5.04
C GLN A 80 16.73 5.10 -5.17
N ARG A 81 16.75 6.31 -4.60
CA ARG A 81 17.93 7.21 -4.49
C ARG A 81 18.44 7.29 -3.06
N SER A 82 17.54 7.46 -2.11
CA SER A 82 17.87 7.60 -0.69
C SER A 82 17.15 6.55 0.12
N ARG A 83 17.71 6.15 1.26
CA ARG A 83 17.12 5.12 2.12
C ARG A 83 16.13 5.73 3.11
N LEU A 84 15.03 5.04 3.30
CA LEU A 84 14.19 5.07 4.47
C LEU A 84 14.73 4.06 5.51
N ALA A 85 13.94 3.68 6.50
CA ALA A 85 14.33 2.64 7.42
C ALA A 85 14.74 1.34 6.68
N SER A 86 15.79 0.69 7.17
CA SER A 86 16.43 -0.45 6.50
C SER A 86 15.49 -1.62 6.24
N GLY A 87 14.49 -1.76 7.09
CA GLY A 87 13.45 -2.78 6.98
C GLY A 87 12.39 -2.52 5.90
N ILE A 88 12.42 -1.46 5.11
CA ILE A 88 11.36 -1.17 4.10
C ILE A 88 11.44 -2.14 2.91
N ASN A 89 12.60 -2.24 2.29
CA ASN A 89 12.80 -3.03 1.07
C ASN A 89 14.18 -3.71 1.05
N PRO A 90 14.47 -4.60 2.03
CA PRO A 90 15.79 -5.21 2.19
C PRO A 90 16.25 -5.91 0.91
N GLY A 91 17.47 -5.58 0.47
CA GLY A 91 18.09 -6.19 -0.72
C GLY A 91 17.54 -5.69 -2.07
N MET A 92 16.61 -4.71 -2.09
CA MET A 92 16.03 -4.21 -3.34
C MET A 92 16.54 -2.81 -3.70
N HIS A 93 16.59 -2.52 -4.99
CA HIS A 93 16.95 -1.21 -5.54
C HIS A 93 15.72 -0.37 -5.92
N THR A 94 14.53 -0.95 -5.78
CA THR A 94 13.25 -0.29 -6.04
C THR A 94 12.46 -0.13 -4.76
N LEU A 95 11.67 0.92 -4.72
CA LEU A 95 10.73 1.25 -3.66
C LEU A 95 9.31 1.29 -4.24
N GLY A 96 8.37 0.59 -3.61
CA GLY A 96 6.96 0.68 -3.96
C GLY A 96 6.36 1.94 -3.35
N CYS A 97 6.04 2.94 -4.18
CA CYS A 97 5.60 4.26 -3.77
C CYS A 97 4.15 4.52 -4.16
N MET A 98 3.39 5.19 -3.30
CA MET A 98 2.06 5.70 -3.62
C MET A 98 1.84 7.08 -3.00
N LEU A 99 0.82 7.80 -3.46
CA LEU A 99 0.38 9.06 -2.88
C LEU A 99 -0.95 8.87 -2.12
N SER A 100 -1.24 9.85 -1.26
CA SER A 100 -2.47 9.91 -0.48
C SER A 100 -3.72 9.82 -1.35
N TYR A 101 -4.72 9.03 -0.93
CA TYR A 101 -5.99 8.84 -1.64
C TYR A 101 -7.23 8.91 -0.74
N MET A 102 -7.04 9.11 0.58
CA MET A 102 -8.14 9.32 1.54
C MET A 102 -7.89 10.60 2.35
N PRO A 103 -8.95 11.32 2.77
CA PRO A 103 -8.81 12.53 3.57
C PRO A 103 -7.94 12.35 4.83
N ILE A 104 -8.08 11.20 5.50
CA ILE A 104 -7.31 10.91 6.72
C ILE A 104 -5.80 10.85 6.48
N HIS A 105 -5.35 10.44 5.29
CA HIS A 105 -3.93 10.42 4.94
C HIS A 105 -3.34 11.82 4.91
N TYR A 106 -4.07 12.77 4.31
CA TYR A 106 -3.67 14.18 4.28
C TYR A 106 -3.62 14.79 5.69
N ASP A 107 -4.61 14.44 6.54
CA ASP A 107 -4.66 14.90 7.94
C ASP A 107 -3.46 14.35 8.74
N TRP A 108 -3.09 13.09 8.57
CA TRP A 108 -1.90 12.53 9.22
C TRP A 108 -0.64 13.27 8.82
N PHE A 109 -0.39 13.44 7.53
CA PHE A 109 0.78 14.17 7.04
C PHE A 109 0.81 15.62 7.54
N ALA A 110 -0.32 16.33 7.49
CA ALA A 110 -0.41 17.70 7.98
C ALA A 110 -0.12 17.84 9.46
N ARG A 111 -0.61 16.90 10.28
CA ARG A 111 -0.46 16.95 11.75
C ARG A 111 0.87 16.40 12.25
N THR A 112 1.53 15.54 11.52
CA THR A 112 2.76 14.88 11.99
C THR A 112 4.01 15.47 11.38
N GLY A 113 3.94 15.99 10.16
CA GLY A 113 5.11 16.38 9.37
C GLY A 113 5.97 15.18 8.93
N ILE A 114 5.53 13.94 9.18
CA ILE A 114 6.21 12.71 8.72
C ILE A 114 6.24 12.74 7.20
N PRO A 115 7.41 12.53 6.54
CA PRO A 115 7.49 12.61 5.08
C PRO A 115 6.88 11.41 4.36
N ALA A 116 6.89 10.25 5.01
CA ALA A 116 6.49 8.98 4.42
C ALA A 116 5.95 7.99 5.47
N LEU A 117 4.88 7.28 5.12
CA LEU A 117 4.25 6.26 5.96
C LEU A 117 4.34 4.90 5.27
N VAL A 118 4.70 3.85 6.01
CA VAL A 118 4.45 2.49 5.54
C VAL A 118 2.96 2.26 5.46
N MET A 119 2.51 1.67 4.34
CA MET A 119 1.12 1.24 4.13
C MET A 119 1.13 -0.21 3.67
N THR A 120 0.74 -1.13 4.54
CA THR A 120 0.64 -2.54 4.19
C THR A 120 -0.70 -3.11 4.63
N SER A 121 -1.15 -4.18 3.98
CA SER A 121 -2.44 -4.82 4.29
C SER A 121 -2.59 -5.17 5.77
N GLY A 122 -3.75 -4.85 6.35
CA GLY A 122 -4.10 -5.12 7.75
C GLY A 122 -4.57 -6.54 7.96
N ASN A 123 -3.62 -7.49 7.87
CA ASN A 123 -3.83 -8.89 8.12
C ASN A 123 -2.56 -9.51 8.71
N LEU A 124 -2.69 -10.61 9.41
CA LEU A 124 -1.55 -11.49 9.70
C LEU A 124 -1.17 -12.28 8.45
N SER A 125 0.04 -12.87 8.44
CA SER A 125 0.50 -13.70 7.33
C SER A 125 -0.53 -14.79 7.02
N ASP A 126 -0.75 -15.00 5.72
CA ASP A 126 -1.66 -16.02 5.16
C ASP A 126 -3.16 -15.85 5.45
N LEU A 127 -3.56 -14.85 6.21
CA LEU A 127 -4.96 -14.48 6.36
C LEU A 127 -5.38 -13.44 5.30
N PRO A 128 -6.66 -13.40 4.92
CA PRO A 128 -7.20 -12.33 4.09
C PRO A 128 -7.17 -10.99 4.84
N ILE A 129 -7.08 -9.89 4.09
CA ILE A 129 -7.13 -8.54 4.67
C ILE A 129 -8.44 -8.35 5.44
N ALA A 130 -8.36 -7.80 6.66
CA ALA A 130 -9.53 -7.50 7.47
C ALA A 130 -10.38 -6.41 6.80
N ILE A 131 -11.71 -6.57 6.79
CA ILE A 131 -12.66 -5.60 6.23
C ILE A 131 -13.69 -5.13 7.24
N THR A 132 -13.93 -5.90 8.30
CA THR A 132 -14.82 -5.52 9.39
C THR A 132 -14.04 -5.14 10.64
N PRO A 133 -14.63 -4.37 11.58
CA PRO A 133 -14.00 -4.12 12.88
C PRO A 133 -13.68 -5.43 13.63
N GLU A 134 -14.58 -6.40 13.59
CA GLU A 134 -14.45 -7.71 14.27
C GLU A 134 -13.27 -8.50 13.69
N ASP A 135 -13.11 -8.53 12.35
CA ASP A 135 -11.95 -9.14 11.70
C ASP A 135 -10.64 -8.46 12.13
N ALA A 136 -10.65 -7.13 12.19
CA ALA A 136 -9.47 -6.36 12.57
C ALA A 136 -9.11 -6.57 14.05
N GLU A 137 -10.09 -6.60 14.92
CA GLU A 137 -9.88 -6.89 16.34
C GLU A 137 -9.35 -8.31 16.54
N ALA A 138 -9.96 -9.30 15.90
CA ALA A 138 -9.52 -10.71 16.01
C ALA A 138 -8.07 -10.91 15.56
N GLN A 139 -7.64 -10.22 14.49
CA GLN A 139 -6.29 -10.39 13.96
C GLN A 139 -5.25 -9.49 14.61
N LEU A 140 -5.59 -8.24 14.96
CA LEU A 140 -4.63 -7.17 15.23
C LEU A 140 -4.69 -6.60 16.65
N ALA A 141 -5.73 -6.92 17.45
CA ALA A 141 -5.80 -6.45 18.84
C ALA A 141 -4.58 -6.93 19.65
N GLY A 142 -4.06 -6.04 20.49
CA GLY A 142 -2.84 -6.28 21.28
C GLY A 142 -1.53 -6.30 20.51
N LYS A 143 -1.56 -6.21 19.16
CA LYS A 143 -0.37 -6.14 18.32
C LYS A 143 -0.06 -4.73 17.84
N VAL A 144 -1.10 -3.91 17.68
CA VAL A 144 -1.01 -2.51 17.25
C VAL A 144 -1.43 -1.58 18.39
N ALA A 145 -0.96 -0.33 18.35
CA ALA A 145 -1.25 0.64 19.39
C ALA A 145 -2.72 1.11 19.39
N ILE A 146 -3.37 1.11 18.23
CA ILE A 146 -4.78 1.48 18.07
C ILE A 146 -5.34 0.89 16.77
N LEU A 147 -6.65 0.58 16.80
CA LEU A 147 -7.48 0.26 15.65
C LEU A 147 -8.38 1.47 15.36
N LEU A 148 -8.24 2.05 14.17
CA LEU A 148 -9.06 3.17 13.72
C LEU A 148 -10.13 2.68 12.75
N HIS A 149 -11.38 2.91 13.12
CA HIS A 149 -12.55 2.53 12.34
C HIS A 149 -13.29 3.76 11.82
N HIS A 150 -14.03 3.59 10.74
CA HIS A 150 -15.07 4.50 10.28
C HIS A 150 -16.33 3.69 9.98
N ASN A 151 -17.46 4.35 9.93
CA ASN A 151 -18.79 3.72 9.78
C ASN A 151 -19.13 3.27 8.35
N ARG A 152 -18.34 3.63 7.34
CA ARG A 152 -18.55 3.15 5.97
C ARG A 152 -18.18 1.67 5.88
N PRO A 153 -19.09 0.77 5.44
CA PRO A 153 -18.74 -0.64 5.24
C PRO A 153 -17.78 -0.80 4.06
N ILE A 154 -16.90 -1.79 4.15
CA ILE A 154 -16.11 -2.27 3.01
C ILE A 154 -16.93 -3.39 2.37
N HIS A 155 -17.34 -3.17 1.13
CA HIS A 155 -18.17 -4.12 0.41
C HIS A 155 -17.36 -5.29 -0.16
N ASN A 156 -16.26 -4.98 -0.83
CA ASN A 156 -15.34 -5.95 -1.40
C ASN A 156 -13.93 -5.76 -0.85
N ARG A 157 -13.23 -6.87 -0.60
CA ARG A 157 -11.79 -6.84 -0.34
C ARG A 157 -11.06 -6.41 -1.60
N VAL A 158 -10.26 -5.37 -1.49
CA VAL A 158 -9.48 -4.87 -2.63
C VAL A 158 -8.11 -4.45 -2.13
N ASP A 159 -7.08 -5.08 -2.68
CA ASP A 159 -5.69 -4.68 -2.48
C ASP A 159 -5.33 -3.44 -3.31
N ASP A 160 -4.21 -2.81 -2.99
CA ASP A 160 -3.65 -1.76 -3.82
C ASP A 160 -3.08 -2.34 -5.12
N SER A 161 -3.34 -1.67 -6.25
CA SER A 161 -2.72 -2.02 -7.52
C SER A 161 -1.23 -1.71 -7.49
N VAL A 162 -0.44 -2.55 -8.16
CA VAL A 162 1.01 -2.40 -8.28
C VAL A 162 1.38 -2.37 -9.75
N LEU A 163 2.17 -1.38 -10.15
CA LEU A 163 2.71 -1.27 -11.50
C LEU A 163 4.16 -0.81 -11.49
N GLN A 164 4.81 -1.00 -12.62
CA GLN A 164 6.07 -0.37 -12.97
C GLN A 164 5.96 0.20 -14.39
N VAL A 165 6.82 1.13 -14.75
CA VAL A 165 6.91 1.63 -16.13
C VAL A 165 8.01 0.87 -16.85
N CYS A 166 7.65 0.22 -17.97
CA CYS A 166 8.57 -0.53 -18.82
C CYS A 166 8.49 0.03 -20.23
N GLY A 167 9.61 0.48 -20.80
CA GLY A 167 9.64 1.07 -22.14
C GLY A 167 8.70 2.26 -22.30
N GLY A 168 8.56 3.09 -21.26
CA GLY A 168 7.69 4.26 -21.25
C GLY A 168 6.19 3.97 -21.11
N GLN A 169 5.80 2.71 -20.88
CA GLN A 169 4.40 2.29 -20.73
C GLN A 169 4.15 1.66 -19.34
N PRO A 170 2.99 1.92 -18.70
CA PRO A 170 2.64 1.30 -17.43
C PRO A 170 2.35 -0.19 -17.61
N CYS A 171 3.07 -1.02 -16.86
CA CYS A 171 2.90 -2.47 -16.79
C CYS A 171 2.34 -2.85 -15.42
N LEU A 172 1.12 -3.36 -15.39
CA LEU A 172 0.46 -3.81 -14.17
C LEU A 172 1.04 -5.15 -13.70
N ILE A 173 1.58 -5.17 -12.48
CA ILE A 173 2.03 -6.38 -11.79
C ILE A 173 0.88 -6.97 -10.99
N ARG A 174 0.07 -6.11 -10.36
CA ARG A 174 -1.19 -6.46 -9.71
C ARG A 174 -2.26 -5.47 -10.13
N ARG A 175 -3.32 -5.99 -10.74
CA ARG A 175 -4.49 -5.22 -11.17
C ARG A 175 -5.58 -5.35 -10.12
N SER A 176 -5.82 -4.29 -9.35
CA SER A 176 -6.75 -4.27 -8.22
C SER A 176 -7.38 -2.88 -8.06
N ARG A 177 -7.34 -2.25 -6.88
CA ARG A 177 -7.96 -0.96 -6.60
C ARG A 177 -7.65 0.09 -7.69
N GLY A 178 -8.73 0.72 -8.21
CA GLY A 178 -8.65 1.76 -9.25
C GLY A 178 -8.56 1.23 -10.69
N TYR A 179 -8.38 -0.09 -10.86
CA TYR A 179 -8.33 -0.75 -12.17
C TYR A 179 -9.41 -1.81 -12.33
N VAL A 180 -9.89 -2.40 -11.26
CA VAL A 180 -11.03 -3.29 -11.27
C VAL A 180 -12.27 -2.54 -10.76
N PRO A 181 -13.47 -2.87 -11.27
CA PRO A 181 -13.86 -3.90 -12.25
C PRO A 181 -13.83 -3.43 -13.71
N GLU A 182 -13.15 -2.32 -14.02
CA GLU A 182 -13.08 -1.79 -15.39
C GLU A 182 -12.53 -2.86 -16.34
N PRO A 183 -13.23 -3.25 -17.42
CA PRO A 183 -12.74 -4.22 -18.38
C PRO A 183 -11.59 -3.62 -19.21
N PHE A 184 -10.76 -4.47 -19.77
CA PHE A 184 -9.84 -4.06 -20.83
C PHE A 184 -10.27 -4.73 -22.14
N PHE A 185 -10.10 -4.01 -23.24
CA PHE A 185 -10.42 -4.51 -24.56
C PHE A 185 -9.17 -5.11 -25.21
N THR A 186 -9.38 -6.15 -26.02
CA THR A 186 -8.33 -6.79 -26.80
C THR A 186 -8.87 -7.09 -28.20
N ASP A 187 -8.02 -6.94 -29.20
CA ASP A 187 -8.33 -7.32 -30.59
C ASP A 187 -8.17 -8.83 -30.83
N THR A 188 -7.66 -9.55 -29.83
CA THR A 188 -7.50 -11.01 -29.91
C THR A 188 -8.85 -11.68 -29.66
N ASN A 189 -9.21 -12.67 -30.48
CA ASN A 189 -10.37 -13.51 -30.20
C ASN A 189 -10.11 -14.35 -28.96
N VAL A 190 -10.91 -14.12 -27.93
CA VAL A 190 -10.83 -14.81 -26.62
C VAL A 190 -12.04 -15.73 -26.37
N GLU A 191 -12.83 -16.00 -27.41
CA GLU A 191 -13.97 -16.91 -27.30
C GLU A 191 -13.53 -18.31 -26.83
N GLY A 192 -14.21 -18.81 -25.79
CA GLY A 192 -13.88 -20.09 -25.17
C GLY A 192 -12.65 -20.09 -24.27
N ILE A 193 -12.00 -18.93 -24.03
CA ILE A 193 -10.86 -18.80 -23.11
C ILE A 193 -11.39 -18.31 -21.77
N MET A 194 -11.07 -19.06 -20.71
CA MET A 194 -11.30 -18.66 -19.33
C MET A 194 -9.96 -18.64 -18.59
N ALA A 195 -9.66 -17.51 -17.92
CA ALA A 195 -8.45 -17.34 -17.14
C ALA A 195 -8.81 -17.22 -15.66
N PHE A 196 -8.14 -18.00 -14.82
CA PHE A 196 -8.29 -17.95 -13.37
C PHE A 196 -7.05 -17.30 -12.75
N GLY A 197 -7.27 -16.43 -11.76
CA GLY A 197 -6.19 -15.85 -10.97
C GLY A 197 -5.73 -16.76 -9.83
N ALA A 198 -4.85 -16.23 -9.00
CA ALA A 198 -4.39 -16.91 -7.80
C ALA A 198 -5.47 -16.97 -6.72
N GLU A 199 -5.35 -17.93 -5.80
CA GLU A 199 -6.36 -18.37 -4.83
C GLU A 199 -6.96 -17.27 -3.95
N LYS A 200 -6.19 -16.29 -3.51
CA LYS A 200 -6.63 -15.34 -2.46
C LYS A 200 -7.51 -14.19 -2.94
N VAL A 201 -7.33 -13.72 -4.15
CA VAL A 201 -8.08 -12.58 -4.71
C VAL A 201 -8.32 -12.86 -6.19
N ASN A 202 -9.24 -13.74 -6.45
CA ASN A 202 -9.57 -14.15 -7.79
C ASN A 202 -10.85 -13.47 -8.25
N THR A 203 -10.82 -12.86 -9.43
CA THR A 203 -11.99 -12.30 -10.11
C THR A 203 -11.98 -12.76 -11.57
N PHE A 204 -13.13 -13.11 -12.07
CA PHE A 204 -13.36 -13.47 -13.47
C PHE A 204 -14.63 -12.78 -13.98
#